data_c8da78796d2134d2f4f3f81db8fb29d2
#
_entry.id   c8da78796d2134d2f4f3f81db8fb29d2
#
_cell.length_a   1.000
_cell.length_b   1.000
_cell.length_c   1.000
_cell.angle_alpha   90.00
_cell.angle_beta   90.00
_cell.angle_gamma   90.00
#
_symmetry.space_group_name_H-M   'P 1'
#
loop_
_entity.id
_entity.type
_entity.pdbx_description
1 polymer ?
#
loop_
_entity_poly.entity_id
_entity_poly.type
_entity_poly.pdbx_seq_one_letter_code
_entity_poly.pdbx_strand_id
1 'polypeptide(L)'
;MNKFKKNLVNTKRIIKRKINSLYIHIPFCNKICSYCSFSKMLYFPKIVRKYICNLIVDLKKVKQNFNKFKTIYIGGGTPSSLSISLLENLLKYASILLLKNGEFTFEANLDSLTEEKLKILKKYGVNRLSIGIETSSNKYLSLMNRVYDFDINKKMELVKKYFTNFNLDLIYGLPNETLLEVKKDLEFILNFKPKHISIYALEVNPNSKFYIDGIKEEKDEILRKQYDFVVNFLKKNGYNRYEVSNFALKGYKSRHNINYWKDNEYVAIGTSSSGFIDNIRYVNSSSISDYIKGKRNKETEIITKTSDKTYYILTNLRLEEGFKLSDYKRKFNEDFYLKKKEVIDDFVKHNVLIMDKDRIRVATDYIYVLDSIVVKLI
;
A
#
# COMPACT_ATOMS: atom_id res chain seq x y z
N MET A 1 -13.26 64.93 15.93
CA MET A 1 -11.97 64.20 15.78
C MET A 1 -12.24 62.69 16.02
N ASN A 2 -12.50 61.95 14.96
CA ASN A 2 -12.76 60.53 15.02
C ASN A 2 -11.47 59.75 14.78
N LYS A 3 -11.01 59.03 15.80
CA LYS A 3 -9.90 58.08 15.69
C LYS A 3 -10.41 56.76 15.09
N PHE A 4 -10.10 56.52 13.82
CA PHE A 4 -10.25 55.20 13.19
C PHE A 4 -9.29 54.22 13.88
N LYS A 5 -9.82 53.31 14.69
CA LYS A 5 -9.09 52.11 15.12
C LYS A 5 -8.94 51.19 13.91
N LYS A 6 -7.75 51.11 13.35
CA LYS A 6 -7.33 50.02 12.43
C LYS A 6 -7.40 48.69 13.19
N ASN A 7 -8.39 47.90 12.91
CA ASN A 7 -8.41 46.48 13.29
C ASN A 7 -7.32 45.77 12.52
N LEU A 8 -6.17 45.55 13.17
CA LEU A 8 -5.15 44.60 12.72
C LEU A 8 -5.78 43.19 12.77
N VAL A 9 -6.17 42.70 11.62
CA VAL A 9 -6.50 41.29 11.44
C VAL A 9 -5.22 40.50 11.67
N ASN A 10 -5.10 39.95 12.89
CA ASN A 10 -4.03 39.02 13.27
C ASN A 10 -4.21 37.75 12.46
N THR A 11 -3.66 37.69 11.26
CA THR A 11 -3.52 36.45 10.47
C THR A 11 -2.52 35.57 11.22
N LYS A 12 -2.99 34.78 12.20
CA LYS A 12 -2.18 33.69 12.75
C LYS A 12 -1.72 32.82 11.56
N ARG A 13 -0.43 32.93 11.26
CA ARG A 13 0.22 32.05 10.27
C ARG A 13 -0.02 30.61 10.73
N ILE A 14 -0.87 29.88 10.02
CA ILE A 14 -1.09 28.46 10.30
C ILE A 14 0.24 27.75 10.01
N ILE A 15 0.89 27.27 11.07
CA ILE A 15 2.11 26.46 10.95
C ILE A 15 1.68 25.11 10.38
N LYS A 16 2.08 24.84 9.15
CA LYS A 16 1.77 23.58 8.48
C LYS A 16 2.62 22.44 9.04
N ARG A 17 1.97 21.30 9.26
CA ARG A 17 2.64 20.09 9.74
C ARG A 17 3.50 19.45 8.65
N LYS A 18 4.62 18.84 9.04
CA LYS A 18 5.55 18.14 8.16
C LYS A 18 5.33 16.62 8.31
N ILE A 19 4.51 16.07 7.46
CA ILE A 19 4.30 14.62 7.33
C ILE A 19 4.75 14.19 5.94
N ASN A 20 5.33 12.99 5.81
CA ASN A 20 6.00 12.60 4.57
C ASN A 20 5.06 11.96 3.53
N SER A 21 3.95 11.35 3.95
CA SER A 21 3.14 10.49 3.08
C SER A 21 1.66 10.85 3.12
N LEU A 22 1.03 10.84 1.94
CA LEU A 22 -0.43 11.01 1.76
C LEU A 22 -0.99 9.82 1.00
N TYR A 23 -1.98 9.14 1.59
CA TYR A 23 -2.81 8.13 0.94
C TYR A 23 -4.18 8.70 0.56
N ILE A 24 -4.65 8.37 -0.65
CA ILE A 24 -5.93 8.82 -1.18
C ILE A 24 -6.71 7.59 -1.64
N HIS A 25 -7.85 7.33 -1.02
CA HIS A 25 -8.66 6.15 -1.31
C HIS A 25 -9.75 6.41 -2.33
N ILE A 26 -9.84 5.55 -3.35
CA ILE A 26 -10.87 5.54 -4.39
C ILE A 26 -11.59 4.19 -4.37
N PRO A 27 -12.76 4.07 -3.75
CA PRO A 27 -13.40 2.76 -3.49
C PRO A 27 -14.20 2.21 -4.68
N PHE A 28 -13.96 2.64 -5.91
CA PHE A 28 -14.81 2.28 -7.05
C PHE A 28 -14.12 1.32 -8.01
N CYS A 29 -14.87 0.30 -8.45
CA CYS A 29 -14.44 -0.70 -9.43
C CYS A 29 -15.50 -0.85 -10.51
N ASN A 30 -15.08 -1.04 -11.76
CA ASN A 30 -16.00 -1.40 -12.85
C ASN A 30 -16.56 -2.81 -12.64
N LYS A 31 -15.76 -3.71 -12.04
CA LYS A 31 -16.09 -5.10 -11.74
C LYS A 31 -15.47 -5.47 -10.39
N ILE A 32 -16.19 -6.23 -9.56
CA ILE A 32 -15.69 -6.68 -8.27
C ILE A 32 -15.08 -8.07 -8.43
N CYS A 33 -13.79 -8.19 -8.08
CA CYS A 33 -13.09 -9.47 -8.06
C CYS A 33 -13.58 -10.35 -6.90
N SER A 34 -13.71 -11.67 -7.13
CA SER A 34 -14.28 -12.61 -6.17
C SER A 34 -13.45 -12.76 -4.89
N TYR A 35 -12.14 -12.59 -4.94
CA TYR A 35 -11.23 -12.68 -3.80
C TYR A 35 -11.17 -11.38 -2.96
N CYS A 36 -11.59 -10.25 -3.51
CA CYS A 36 -11.31 -8.94 -2.93
C CYS A 36 -12.08 -8.70 -1.62
N SER A 37 -11.36 -8.40 -0.55
CA SER A 37 -11.89 -8.05 0.79
C SER A 37 -11.89 -6.54 1.08
N PHE A 38 -11.24 -5.73 0.23
CA PHE A 38 -11.14 -4.29 0.44
C PHE A 38 -12.50 -3.61 0.37
N SER A 39 -12.58 -2.43 1.00
CA SER A 39 -13.75 -1.56 0.87
C SER A 39 -13.91 -1.10 -0.57
N LYS A 40 -14.95 -1.55 -1.22
CA LYS A 40 -15.19 -1.35 -2.64
C LYS A 40 -16.68 -1.19 -2.95
N MET A 41 -16.95 -0.52 -4.05
CA MET A 41 -18.29 -0.34 -4.62
C MET A 41 -18.21 -0.37 -6.14
N LEU A 42 -19.26 -0.89 -6.78
CA LEU A 42 -19.39 -0.76 -8.24
C LEU A 42 -19.46 0.70 -8.66
N TYR A 43 -18.95 0.97 -9.85
CA TYR A 43 -18.89 2.32 -10.41
C TYR A 43 -20.27 2.82 -10.81
N PHE A 44 -20.79 3.80 -10.08
CA PHE A 44 -22.02 4.54 -10.41
C PHE A 44 -21.69 6.01 -10.67
N PRO A 45 -21.80 6.53 -11.89
CA PRO A 45 -21.27 7.85 -12.29
C PRO A 45 -21.72 9.00 -11.37
N LYS A 46 -22.99 9.02 -10.95
CA LYS A 46 -23.53 10.07 -10.06
C LYS A 46 -22.89 10.04 -8.67
N ILE A 47 -22.65 8.84 -8.11
CA ILE A 47 -22.03 8.64 -6.80
C ILE A 47 -20.56 8.99 -6.87
N VAL A 48 -19.86 8.46 -7.86
CA VAL A 48 -18.42 8.71 -8.09
C VAL A 48 -18.13 10.21 -8.21
N ARG A 49 -18.93 10.93 -9.02
CA ARG A 49 -18.79 12.38 -9.17
C ARG A 49 -18.91 13.13 -7.82
N LYS A 50 -19.95 12.81 -7.03
CA LYS A 50 -20.14 13.42 -5.70
C LYS A 50 -18.97 13.08 -4.77
N TYR A 51 -18.50 11.84 -4.79
CA TYR A 51 -17.37 11.39 -4.00
C TYR A 51 -16.09 12.17 -4.34
N ILE A 52 -15.74 12.26 -5.62
CA ILE A 52 -14.55 13.00 -6.07
C ILE A 52 -14.63 14.49 -5.73
N CYS A 53 -15.81 15.11 -5.84
CA CYS A 53 -16.00 16.50 -5.39
C CYS A 53 -15.67 16.66 -3.89
N ASN A 54 -16.15 15.76 -3.06
CA ASN A 54 -15.85 15.76 -1.62
C ASN A 54 -14.38 15.47 -1.32
N LEU A 55 -13.75 14.56 -2.07
CA LEU A 55 -12.34 14.24 -1.95
C LEU A 55 -11.45 15.45 -2.30
N ILE A 56 -11.85 16.25 -3.29
CA ILE A 56 -11.17 17.50 -3.62
C ILE A 56 -11.30 18.52 -2.47
N VAL A 57 -12.45 18.58 -1.79
CA VAL A 57 -12.59 19.42 -0.58
C VAL A 57 -11.59 18.98 0.49
N ASP A 58 -11.43 17.66 0.71
CA ASP A 58 -10.46 17.14 1.67
C ASP A 58 -9.02 17.45 1.24
N LEU A 59 -8.68 17.32 -0.06
CA LEU A 59 -7.36 17.71 -0.59
C LEU A 59 -7.05 19.20 -0.35
N LYS A 60 -8.05 20.07 -0.47
CA LYS A 60 -7.90 21.51 -0.14
C LYS A 60 -7.60 21.71 1.34
N LYS A 61 -8.26 20.99 2.25
CA LYS A 61 -7.96 21.01 3.68
C LYS A 61 -6.56 20.49 3.99
N VAL A 62 -6.15 19.40 3.33
CA VAL A 62 -4.79 18.86 3.42
C VAL A 62 -3.75 19.91 3.02
N LYS A 63 -3.98 20.62 1.90
CA LYS A 63 -3.11 21.72 1.45
C LYS A 63 -2.97 22.85 2.47
N GLN A 64 -4.03 23.15 3.22
CA GLN A 64 -4.01 24.20 4.24
C GLN A 64 -3.21 23.80 5.48
N ASN A 65 -3.33 22.53 5.91
CA ASN A 65 -2.83 22.04 7.19
C ASN A 65 -1.45 21.38 7.13
N PHE A 66 -1.04 20.89 5.94
CA PHE A 66 0.20 20.13 5.77
C PHE A 66 1.13 20.75 4.75
N ASN A 67 2.43 20.52 4.91
CA ASN A 67 3.43 20.78 3.89
C ASN A 67 3.27 19.78 2.72
N LYS A 68 4.04 19.96 1.67
CA LYS A 68 4.10 18.99 0.58
C LYS A 68 4.68 17.65 1.07
N PHE A 69 4.19 16.57 0.49
CA PHE A 69 4.54 15.19 0.83
C PHE A 69 5.70 14.66 -0.01
N LYS A 70 6.51 13.78 0.57
CA LYS A 70 7.54 13.02 -0.16
C LYS A 70 6.92 11.92 -1.00
N THR A 71 5.78 11.37 -0.57
CA THR A 71 5.05 10.35 -1.31
C THR A 71 3.54 10.64 -1.32
N ILE A 72 2.92 10.42 -2.47
CA ILE A 72 1.46 10.38 -2.63
C ILE A 72 1.11 9.03 -3.25
N TYR A 73 0.10 8.38 -2.70
CA TYR A 73 -0.42 7.11 -3.18
C TYR A 73 -1.93 7.22 -3.38
N ILE A 74 -2.40 6.99 -4.60
CA ILE A 74 -3.82 6.89 -4.92
C ILE A 74 -4.14 5.43 -5.19
N GLY A 75 -4.94 4.83 -4.29
CA GLY A 75 -5.27 3.41 -4.34
C GLY A 75 -6.69 3.11 -3.89
N GLY A 76 -6.98 1.84 -3.65
CA GLY A 76 -8.23 1.34 -3.09
C GLY A 76 -8.95 0.30 -3.91
N GLY A 77 -10.07 0.64 -4.56
CA GLY A 77 -10.75 -0.24 -5.49
C GLY A 77 -10.01 -0.27 -6.84
N THR A 78 -10.34 0.63 -7.73
CA THR A 78 -9.66 0.76 -9.02
C THR A 78 -9.65 2.23 -9.44
N PRO A 79 -8.66 3.02 -9.01
CA PRO A 79 -8.59 4.44 -9.35
C PRO A 79 -8.61 4.73 -10.87
N SER A 80 -8.07 3.82 -11.68
CA SER A 80 -8.10 3.92 -13.14
C SER A 80 -9.50 3.75 -13.75
N SER A 81 -10.52 3.35 -12.98
CA SER A 81 -11.92 3.31 -13.45
C SER A 81 -12.52 4.71 -13.63
N LEU A 82 -11.93 5.74 -13.00
CA LEU A 82 -12.43 7.10 -13.12
C LEU A 82 -12.52 7.57 -14.58
N SER A 83 -13.56 8.34 -14.90
CA SER A 83 -13.65 9.02 -16.19
C SER A 83 -12.49 10.02 -16.35
N ILE A 84 -12.12 10.35 -17.58
CA ILE A 84 -11.03 11.26 -17.91
C ILE A 84 -11.15 12.58 -17.13
N SER A 85 -12.34 13.20 -17.15
CA SER A 85 -12.57 14.48 -16.50
C SER A 85 -12.43 14.41 -14.97
N LEU A 86 -12.91 13.33 -14.33
CA LEU A 86 -12.79 13.14 -12.89
C LEU A 86 -11.35 12.82 -12.48
N LEU A 87 -10.66 12.00 -13.28
CA LEU A 87 -9.25 11.68 -13.06
C LEU A 87 -8.39 12.93 -13.13
N GLU A 88 -8.54 13.72 -14.21
CA GLU A 88 -7.78 14.96 -14.39
C GLU A 88 -8.05 15.96 -13.28
N ASN A 89 -9.32 16.12 -12.89
CA ASN A 89 -9.69 17.01 -11.79
C ASN A 89 -9.06 16.57 -10.45
N LEU A 90 -9.10 15.28 -10.11
CA LEU A 90 -8.46 14.75 -8.92
C LEU A 90 -6.94 15.00 -8.92
N LEU A 91 -6.27 14.65 -10.02
CA LEU A 91 -4.83 14.77 -10.16
C LEU A 91 -4.35 16.21 -10.09
N LYS A 92 -5.12 17.16 -10.61
CA LYS A 92 -4.84 18.60 -10.50
C LYS A 92 -4.67 19.06 -9.04
N TYR A 93 -5.49 18.54 -8.14
CA TYR A 93 -5.40 18.90 -6.71
C TYR A 93 -4.40 18.04 -5.94
N ALA A 94 -4.20 16.79 -6.33
CA ALA A 94 -3.24 15.91 -5.67
C ALA A 94 -1.78 16.27 -6.02
N SER A 95 -1.47 16.54 -7.28
CA SER A 95 -0.11 16.77 -7.77
C SER A 95 0.59 17.97 -7.11
N ILE A 96 -0.15 19.03 -6.81
CA ILE A 96 0.41 20.24 -6.16
C ILE A 96 0.90 19.99 -4.72
N LEU A 97 0.47 18.87 -4.10
CA LEU A 97 0.86 18.46 -2.77
C LEU A 97 2.17 17.65 -2.75
N LEU A 98 2.68 17.25 -3.92
CA LEU A 98 3.90 16.47 -4.02
C LEU A 98 5.14 17.37 -3.97
N LEU A 99 6.16 16.94 -3.24
CA LEU A 99 7.49 17.55 -3.29
C LEU A 99 8.16 17.28 -4.65
N LYS A 100 9.06 18.17 -5.06
CA LYS A 100 9.96 17.92 -6.18
C LYS A 100 10.72 16.61 -5.92
N ASN A 101 10.77 15.70 -6.90
CA ASN A 101 11.34 14.34 -6.77
C ASN A 101 10.60 13.43 -5.76
N GLY A 102 9.34 13.73 -5.43
CA GLY A 102 8.47 12.84 -4.67
C GLY A 102 8.06 11.59 -5.47
N GLU A 103 7.65 10.55 -4.76
CA GLU A 103 7.01 9.37 -5.36
C GLU A 103 5.51 9.61 -5.47
N PHE A 104 4.97 9.50 -6.67
CA PHE A 104 3.54 9.55 -6.91
C PHE A 104 3.08 8.25 -7.52
N THR A 105 2.51 7.39 -6.69
CA THR A 105 1.98 6.08 -7.09
C THR A 105 0.49 6.16 -7.41
N PHE A 106 0.08 5.44 -8.44
CA PHE A 106 -1.31 5.31 -8.85
C PHE A 106 -1.63 3.84 -9.14
N GLU A 107 -2.68 3.29 -8.50
CA GLU A 107 -3.16 1.94 -8.76
C GLU A 107 -4.06 1.88 -9.99
N ALA A 108 -3.89 0.81 -10.76
CA ALA A 108 -4.63 0.64 -11.99
C ALA A 108 -4.90 -0.84 -12.31
N ASN A 109 -6.01 -1.08 -13.01
CA ASN A 109 -6.26 -2.33 -13.72
C ASN A 109 -6.08 -2.10 -15.22
N LEU A 110 -5.57 -3.10 -15.93
CA LEU A 110 -5.29 -3.00 -17.36
C LEU A 110 -6.53 -2.71 -18.21
N ASP A 111 -7.69 -3.26 -17.83
CA ASP A 111 -8.98 -3.05 -18.51
C ASP A 111 -9.41 -1.58 -18.55
N SER A 112 -9.10 -0.84 -17.50
CA SER A 112 -9.49 0.56 -17.35
C SER A 112 -8.43 1.58 -17.80
N LEU A 113 -7.20 1.14 -18.13
CA LEU A 113 -6.13 1.99 -18.66
C LEU A 113 -6.30 2.23 -20.16
N THR A 114 -6.42 3.50 -20.55
CA THR A 114 -6.36 3.96 -21.92
C THR A 114 -5.11 4.81 -22.16
N GLU A 115 -4.71 5.01 -23.42
CA GLU A 115 -3.56 5.87 -23.74
C GLU A 115 -3.78 7.30 -23.22
N GLU A 116 -5.00 7.81 -23.33
CA GLU A 116 -5.35 9.14 -22.84
C GLU A 116 -5.16 9.25 -21.31
N LYS A 117 -5.60 8.24 -20.56
CA LYS A 117 -5.38 8.20 -19.09
C LYS A 117 -3.89 8.14 -18.75
N LEU A 118 -3.10 7.34 -19.46
CA LEU A 118 -1.64 7.27 -19.26
C LEU A 118 -0.97 8.63 -19.51
N LYS A 119 -1.38 9.36 -20.56
CA LYS A 119 -0.92 10.74 -20.84
C LYS A 119 -1.28 11.69 -19.69
N ILE A 120 -2.50 11.62 -19.18
CA ILE A 120 -2.95 12.46 -18.06
C ILE A 120 -2.19 12.14 -16.78
N LEU A 121 -2.04 10.86 -16.42
CA LEU A 121 -1.25 10.46 -15.26
C LEU A 121 0.17 11.02 -15.33
N LYS A 122 0.81 10.90 -16.50
CA LYS A 122 2.16 11.44 -16.73
C LYS A 122 2.19 12.97 -16.63
N LYS A 123 1.23 13.67 -17.25
CA LYS A 123 1.08 15.14 -17.21
C LYS A 123 1.04 15.67 -15.78
N TYR A 124 0.35 14.97 -14.88
CA TYR A 124 0.21 15.38 -13.49
C TYR A 124 1.28 14.80 -12.53
N GLY A 125 2.35 14.25 -13.09
CA GLY A 125 3.53 13.86 -12.31
C GLY A 125 3.42 12.50 -11.61
N VAL A 126 2.43 11.65 -11.94
CA VAL A 126 2.48 10.24 -11.56
C VAL A 126 3.75 9.64 -12.15
N ASN A 127 4.55 8.99 -11.31
CA ASN A 127 5.84 8.45 -11.71
C ASN A 127 6.04 6.97 -11.33
N ARG A 128 5.02 6.37 -10.69
CA ARG A 128 4.95 4.93 -10.40
C ARG A 128 3.52 4.43 -10.61
N LEU A 129 3.34 3.34 -11.34
CA LEU A 129 2.07 2.61 -11.43
C LEU A 129 2.13 1.34 -10.58
N SER A 130 1.00 0.94 -9.98
CA SER A 130 0.78 -0.40 -9.42
C SER A 130 -0.35 -1.06 -10.20
N ILE A 131 -0.05 -2.18 -10.83
CA ILE A 131 -0.98 -2.82 -11.77
C ILE A 131 -1.24 -4.24 -11.31
N GLY A 132 -2.51 -4.54 -11.02
CA GLY A 132 -2.94 -5.89 -10.70
C GLY A 132 -2.96 -6.76 -11.96
N ILE A 133 -2.15 -7.81 -11.97
CA ILE A 133 -2.21 -8.92 -12.94
C ILE A 133 -2.87 -10.12 -12.29
N GLU A 134 -2.52 -10.39 -11.06
CA GLU A 134 -2.94 -11.45 -10.15
C GLU A 134 -2.48 -12.84 -10.58
N THR A 135 -2.70 -13.25 -11.82
CA THR A 135 -2.26 -14.49 -12.44
C THR A 135 -2.28 -14.35 -13.97
N SER A 136 -1.51 -15.18 -14.67
CA SER A 136 -1.56 -15.34 -16.13
C SER A 136 -2.54 -16.43 -16.59
N SER A 137 -3.06 -17.22 -15.64
CA SER A 137 -3.90 -18.38 -15.93
C SER A 137 -5.36 -17.98 -16.13
N ASN A 138 -5.92 -18.27 -17.31
CA ASN A 138 -7.33 -18.04 -17.60
C ASN A 138 -8.27 -18.79 -16.64
N LYS A 139 -7.86 -19.96 -16.14
CA LYS A 139 -8.57 -20.73 -15.10
C LYS A 139 -8.79 -19.89 -13.86
N TYR A 140 -7.74 -19.30 -13.35
CA TYR A 140 -7.80 -18.51 -12.12
C TYR A 140 -8.37 -17.10 -12.35
N LEU A 141 -8.11 -16.48 -13.50
CA LEU A 141 -8.77 -15.23 -13.88
C LEU A 141 -10.29 -15.38 -13.92
N SER A 142 -10.78 -16.50 -14.45
CA SER A 142 -12.22 -16.82 -14.45
C SER A 142 -12.77 -17.00 -13.03
N LEU A 143 -12.07 -17.76 -12.19
CA LEU A 143 -12.42 -17.95 -10.78
C LEU A 143 -12.49 -16.63 -10.03
N MET A 144 -11.53 -15.73 -10.27
CA MET A 144 -11.44 -14.40 -9.66
C MET A 144 -12.45 -13.39 -10.22
N ASN A 145 -13.26 -13.76 -11.22
CA ASN A 145 -14.12 -12.83 -11.95
C ASN A 145 -13.33 -11.69 -12.62
N ARG A 146 -12.16 -12.01 -13.23
CA ARG A 146 -11.20 -11.05 -13.78
C ARG A 146 -10.78 -11.37 -15.23
N VAL A 147 -11.68 -11.96 -16.00
CA VAL A 147 -11.40 -12.27 -17.42
C VAL A 147 -11.18 -10.98 -18.22
N TYR A 148 -10.15 -11.00 -19.04
CA TYR A 148 -9.83 -9.93 -19.98
C TYR A 148 -10.34 -10.29 -21.39
N ASP A 149 -10.88 -9.30 -22.08
CA ASP A 149 -11.33 -9.36 -23.48
C ASP A 149 -10.32 -8.74 -24.45
N PHE A 150 -9.10 -8.50 -23.97
CA PHE A 150 -8.01 -7.86 -24.71
C PHE A 150 -6.68 -8.59 -24.49
N ASP A 151 -5.72 -8.34 -25.38
CA ASP A 151 -4.35 -8.85 -25.26
C ASP A 151 -3.57 -8.06 -24.19
N ILE A 152 -3.21 -8.75 -23.11
CA ILE A 152 -2.44 -8.20 -22.00
C ILE A 152 -1.07 -7.67 -22.49
N ASN A 153 -0.42 -8.36 -23.43
CA ASN A 153 0.90 -7.95 -23.95
C ASN A 153 0.81 -6.59 -24.63
N LYS A 154 -0.19 -6.39 -25.49
CA LYS A 154 -0.43 -5.09 -26.16
C LYS A 154 -0.71 -3.99 -25.14
N LYS A 155 -1.49 -4.27 -24.11
CA LYS A 155 -1.75 -3.30 -23.03
C LYS A 155 -0.50 -2.97 -22.23
N MET A 156 0.33 -3.95 -21.91
CA MET A 156 1.59 -3.70 -21.20
C MET A 156 2.60 -2.94 -22.05
N GLU A 157 2.68 -3.18 -23.36
CA GLU A 157 3.50 -2.35 -24.26
C GLU A 157 3.03 -0.89 -24.26
N LEU A 158 1.71 -0.66 -24.25
CA LEU A 158 1.17 0.68 -24.11
C LEU A 158 1.56 1.33 -22.76
N VAL A 159 1.49 0.60 -21.65
CA VAL A 159 1.96 1.07 -20.34
C VAL A 159 3.44 1.45 -20.40
N LYS A 160 4.29 0.57 -20.94
CA LYS A 160 5.75 0.76 -21.02
C LYS A 160 6.15 1.97 -21.86
N LYS A 161 5.34 2.37 -22.84
CA LYS A 161 5.53 3.60 -23.63
C LYS A 161 5.53 4.86 -22.75
N TYR A 162 4.77 4.87 -21.66
CA TYR A 162 4.62 6.04 -20.78
C TYR A 162 5.30 5.89 -19.43
N PHE A 163 5.40 4.68 -18.89
CA PHE A 163 5.91 4.39 -17.55
C PHE A 163 6.96 3.30 -17.56
N THR A 164 8.17 3.63 -17.14
CA THR A 164 9.26 2.67 -16.93
C THR A 164 9.30 2.14 -15.50
N ASN A 165 8.70 2.87 -14.53
CA ASN A 165 8.60 2.47 -13.14
C ASN A 165 7.17 2.00 -12.85
N PHE A 166 6.96 0.70 -12.88
CA PHE A 166 5.70 0.08 -12.53
C PHE A 166 5.92 -1.17 -11.70
N ASN A 167 4.94 -1.46 -10.89
CA ASN A 167 4.77 -2.65 -10.11
C ASN A 167 3.74 -3.55 -10.78
N LEU A 168 3.93 -4.86 -10.70
CA LEU A 168 2.93 -5.88 -11.04
C LEU A 168 2.60 -6.69 -9.79
N ASP A 169 1.30 -6.83 -9.52
CA ASP A 169 0.80 -7.61 -8.40
C ASP A 169 0.44 -9.02 -8.88
N LEU A 170 0.85 -10.05 -8.12
CA LEU A 170 0.47 -11.45 -8.28
C LEU A 170 -0.11 -12.00 -6.99
N ILE A 171 -0.99 -12.98 -7.13
CA ILE A 171 -1.53 -13.78 -6.03
C ILE A 171 -1.08 -15.22 -6.23
N TYR A 172 -0.52 -15.85 -5.20
CA TYR A 172 -0.20 -17.28 -5.15
C TYR A 172 -1.06 -17.98 -4.09
N GLY A 173 -1.02 -19.31 -4.05
CA GLY A 173 -1.89 -20.09 -3.14
C GLY A 173 -3.33 -20.15 -3.62
N LEU A 174 -3.54 -20.06 -4.93
CA LEU A 174 -4.84 -20.24 -5.53
C LEU A 174 -5.28 -21.71 -5.41
N PRO A 175 -6.60 -22.00 -5.37
CA PRO A 175 -7.09 -23.37 -5.14
C PRO A 175 -6.47 -24.40 -6.09
N ASN A 176 -5.75 -25.39 -5.51
CA ASN A 176 -5.01 -26.43 -6.22
C ASN A 176 -3.91 -25.87 -7.16
N GLU A 177 -3.35 -24.73 -6.86
CA GLU A 177 -2.27 -24.14 -7.65
C GLU A 177 -0.95 -24.90 -7.43
N THR A 178 -0.33 -25.30 -8.52
CA THR A 178 0.95 -26.00 -8.52
C THR A 178 2.14 -25.04 -8.57
N LEU A 179 3.31 -25.49 -8.10
CA LEU A 179 4.55 -24.70 -8.24
C LEU A 179 4.88 -24.38 -9.71
N LEU A 180 4.46 -25.23 -10.65
CA LEU A 180 4.66 -24.96 -12.08
C LEU A 180 3.78 -23.81 -12.56
N GLU A 181 2.55 -23.69 -12.05
CA GLU A 181 1.66 -22.55 -12.37
C GLU A 181 2.19 -21.27 -11.76
N VAL A 182 2.62 -21.26 -10.49
CA VAL A 182 3.32 -20.13 -9.87
C VAL A 182 4.54 -19.69 -10.68
N LYS A 183 5.35 -20.67 -11.14
CA LYS A 183 6.51 -20.38 -12.00
C LYS A 183 6.09 -19.70 -13.31
N LYS A 184 5.05 -20.18 -13.98
CA LYS A 184 4.53 -19.59 -15.22
C LYS A 184 4.07 -18.15 -15.02
N ASP A 185 3.39 -17.85 -13.90
CA ASP A 185 2.96 -16.51 -13.56
C ASP A 185 4.14 -15.57 -13.34
N LEU A 186 5.19 -16.03 -12.64
CA LEU A 186 6.42 -15.26 -12.44
C LEU A 186 7.14 -14.98 -13.77
N GLU A 187 7.30 -16.01 -14.62
CA GLU A 187 7.91 -15.88 -15.95
C GLU A 187 7.11 -14.91 -16.82
N PHE A 188 5.78 -14.98 -16.78
CA PHE A 188 4.90 -14.09 -17.53
C PHE A 188 5.12 -12.62 -17.14
N ILE A 189 5.10 -12.29 -15.86
CA ILE A 189 5.28 -10.90 -15.45
C ILE A 189 6.69 -10.39 -15.70
N LEU A 190 7.72 -11.26 -15.61
CA LEU A 190 9.11 -10.86 -15.86
C LEU A 190 9.36 -10.48 -17.33
N ASN A 191 8.58 -10.99 -18.30
CA ASN A 191 8.65 -10.56 -19.70
C ASN A 191 8.39 -9.07 -19.88
N PHE A 192 7.61 -8.45 -18.98
CA PHE A 192 7.33 -7.01 -19.01
C PHE A 192 8.42 -6.17 -18.36
N LYS A 193 9.39 -6.78 -17.67
CA LYS A 193 10.51 -6.12 -16.98
C LYS A 193 10.06 -5.06 -15.97
N PRO A 194 9.11 -5.37 -15.06
CA PRO A 194 8.69 -4.43 -14.02
C PRO A 194 9.89 -4.01 -13.17
N LYS A 195 9.81 -2.86 -12.52
CA LYS A 195 10.84 -2.44 -11.55
C LYS A 195 10.56 -2.93 -10.14
N HIS A 196 9.34 -3.35 -9.91
CA HIS A 196 8.83 -3.78 -8.62
C HIS A 196 7.78 -4.88 -8.84
N ILE A 197 7.69 -5.81 -7.90
CA ILE A 197 6.74 -6.93 -7.92
C ILE A 197 6.17 -7.07 -6.51
N SER A 198 4.85 -7.18 -6.41
CA SER A 198 4.16 -7.53 -5.17
C SER A 198 3.57 -8.93 -5.31
N ILE A 199 3.82 -9.77 -4.30
CA ILE A 199 3.33 -11.16 -4.28
C ILE A 199 2.55 -11.36 -2.99
N TYR A 200 1.29 -11.74 -3.11
CA TYR A 200 0.39 -11.97 -1.98
C TYR A 200 -0.07 -13.41 -1.95
N ALA A 201 -0.08 -14.03 -0.77
CA ALA A 201 -0.84 -15.26 -0.59
C ALA A 201 -2.33 -14.96 -0.73
N LEU A 202 -3.10 -15.89 -1.30
CA LEU A 202 -4.55 -15.77 -1.27
C LEU A 202 -5.04 -15.82 0.17
N GLU A 203 -5.76 -14.77 0.59
CA GLU A 203 -6.49 -14.73 1.84
C GLU A 203 -8.00 -14.74 1.56
N VAL A 204 -8.73 -15.65 2.19
CA VAL A 204 -10.18 -15.79 2.02
C VAL A 204 -10.90 -15.12 3.18
N ASN A 205 -11.18 -13.85 3.01
CA ASN A 205 -11.81 -13.01 4.02
C ASN A 205 -13.35 -13.07 3.99
N PRO A 206 -14.07 -12.96 5.13
CA PRO A 206 -15.54 -12.99 5.21
C PRO A 206 -16.26 -12.01 4.29
N ASN A 207 -15.61 -10.89 3.93
CA ASN A 207 -16.16 -9.87 3.04
C ASN A 207 -15.93 -10.15 1.55
N SER A 208 -15.35 -11.30 1.20
CA SER A 208 -15.09 -11.71 -0.18
C SER A 208 -16.16 -12.67 -0.70
N LYS A 209 -16.34 -12.67 -2.03
CA LYS A 209 -17.20 -13.69 -2.67
C LYS A 209 -16.60 -15.09 -2.51
N PHE A 210 -15.29 -15.24 -2.49
CA PHE A 210 -14.61 -16.52 -2.25
C PHE A 210 -15.04 -17.16 -0.94
N TYR A 211 -15.19 -16.37 0.13
CA TYR A 211 -15.70 -16.88 1.41
C TYR A 211 -17.14 -17.37 1.30
N ILE A 212 -18.01 -16.62 0.63
CA ILE A 212 -19.42 -16.98 0.40
C ILE A 212 -19.52 -18.26 -0.45
N ASP A 213 -18.66 -18.37 -1.46
CA ASP A 213 -18.63 -19.55 -2.37
C ASP A 213 -17.95 -20.78 -1.73
N GLY A 214 -17.48 -20.68 -0.47
CA GLY A 214 -16.87 -21.78 0.26
C GLY A 214 -15.46 -22.15 -0.21
N ILE A 215 -14.78 -21.26 -0.96
CA ILE A 215 -13.38 -21.42 -1.33
C ILE A 215 -12.53 -21.48 -0.06
N LYS A 216 -11.56 -22.38 -0.03
CA LYS A 216 -10.62 -22.54 1.09
C LYS A 216 -9.23 -22.10 0.67
N GLU A 217 -8.51 -21.57 1.63
CA GLU A 217 -7.07 -21.32 1.50
C GLU A 217 -6.32 -22.65 1.39
N GLU A 218 -5.20 -22.64 0.72
CA GLU A 218 -4.29 -23.76 0.68
C GLU A 218 -3.63 -23.99 2.04
N LYS A 219 -3.13 -25.22 2.27
CA LYS A 219 -2.42 -25.56 3.51
C LYS A 219 -1.14 -24.76 3.64
N ASP A 220 -0.80 -24.38 4.87
CA ASP A 220 0.42 -23.62 5.19
C ASP A 220 1.69 -24.21 4.61
N GLU A 221 1.81 -25.55 4.58
CA GLU A 221 2.97 -26.22 3.99
C GLU A 221 3.10 -25.97 2.47
N ILE A 222 1.97 -25.89 1.75
CA ILE A 222 1.92 -25.59 0.31
C ILE A 222 2.28 -24.12 0.11
N LEU A 223 1.61 -23.23 0.83
CA LEU A 223 1.86 -21.78 0.78
C LEU A 223 3.31 -21.47 1.09
N ARG A 224 3.90 -22.11 2.10
CA ARG A 224 5.30 -21.96 2.46
C ARG A 224 6.23 -22.39 1.31
N LYS A 225 6.00 -23.56 0.70
CA LYS A 225 6.79 -24.04 -0.43
C LYS A 225 6.70 -23.09 -1.63
N GLN A 226 5.51 -22.59 -1.92
CA GLN A 226 5.30 -21.61 -2.99
C GLN A 226 6.02 -20.30 -2.68
N TYR A 227 5.93 -19.78 -1.46
CA TYR A 227 6.61 -18.55 -1.04
C TYR A 227 8.13 -18.67 -1.14
N ASP A 228 8.70 -19.76 -0.63
CA ASP A 228 10.16 -20.01 -0.71
C ASP A 228 10.62 -20.10 -2.17
N PHE A 229 9.82 -20.73 -3.03
CA PHE A 229 10.07 -20.75 -4.47
C PHE A 229 10.07 -19.35 -5.08
N VAL A 230 9.03 -18.53 -4.78
CA VAL A 230 8.91 -17.14 -5.25
C VAL A 230 10.13 -16.32 -4.84
N VAL A 231 10.49 -16.34 -3.55
CA VAL A 231 11.64 -15.59 -3.03
C VAL A 231 12.92 -15.94 -3.77
N ASN A 232 13.20 -17.25 -3.93
CA ASN A 232 14.39 -17.73 -4.60
C ASN A 232 14.39 -17.40 -6.10
N PHE A 233 13.25 -17.56 -6.76
CA PHE A 233 13.10 -17.28 -8.19
C PHE A 233 13.30 -15.79 -8.49
N LEU A 234 12.67 -14.90 -7.74
CA LEU A 234 12.79 -13.46 -7.93
C LEU A 234 14.19 -12.96 -7.61
N LYS A 235 14.83 -13.49 -6.55
CA LYS A 235 16.22 -13.16 -6.22
C LYS A 235 17.18 -13.52 -7.34
N LYS A 236 17.04 -14.71 -7.97
CA LYS A 236 17.85 -15.13 -9.14
C LYS A 236 17.66 -14.20 -10.34
N ASN A 237 16.51 -13.55 -10.44
CA ASN A 237 16.19 -12.59 -11.50
C ASN A 237 16.48 -11.12 -11.12
N GLY A 238 17.22 -10.88 -10.01
CA GLY A 238 17.69 -9.56 -9.60
C GLY A 238 16.71 -8.74 -8.75
N TYR A 239 15.55 -9.30 -8.42
CA TYR A 239 14.56 -8.66 -7.54
C TYR A 239 14.83 -9.05 -6.09
N ASN A 240 15.23 -8.08 -5.29
CA ASN A 240 15.46 -8.32 -3.87
C ASN A 240 14.19 -8.05 -3.08
N ARG A 241 13.80 -9.01 -2.24
CA ARG A 241 12.75 -8.79 -1.25
C ARG A 241 13.19 -7.66 -0.32
N TYR A 242 12.30 -6.77 0.07
CA TYR A 242 12.63 -5.71 1.03
C TYR A 242 11.62 -5.64 2.20
N GLU A 243 10.48 -6.30 2.05
CA GLU A 243 9.52 -6.60 3.11
C GLU A 243 8.75 -7.87 2.74
N VAL A 244 7.77 -8.29 3.52
CA VAL A 244 7.12 -9.61 3.42
C VAL A 244 6.63 -9.95 2.02
N SER A 245 5.94 -9.01 1.36
CA SER A 245 5.25 -9.26 0.08
C SER A 245 5.89 -8.56 -1.12
N ASN A 246 6.87 -7.67 -0.92
CA ASN A 246 7.34 -6.79 -1.98
C ASN A 246 8.81 -7.00 -2.36
N PHE A 247 9.05 -7.06 -3.66
CA PHE A 247 10.34 -7.28 -4.29
C PHE A 247 10.65 -6.15 -5.27
N ALA A 248 11.90 -5.72 -5.35
CA ALA A 248 12.28 -4.63 -6.23
C ALA A 248 13.68 -4.79 -6.79
N LEU A 249 13.91 -4.25 -7.99
CA LEU A 249 15.23 -3.95 -8.48
C LEU A 249 15.88 -2.84 -7.63
N LYS A 250 17.21 -2.79 -7.59
CA LYS A 250 17.95 -1.76 -6.83
C LYS A 250 17.45 -0.34 -7.18
N GLY A 251 17.03 0.42 -6.17
CA GLY A 251 16.56 1.80 -6.31
C GLY A 251 15.04 1.95 -6.55
N TYR A 252 14.26 0.84 -6.62
CA TYR A 252 12.83 0.89 -6.97
C TYR A 252 11.89 0.39 -5.87
N LYS A 253 12.37 0.28 -4.62
CA LYS A 253 11.51 0.01 -3.46
C LYS A 253 10.42 1.08 -3.36
N SER A 254 9.19 0.70 -3.02
CA SER A 254 8.10 1.66 -2.77
C SER A 254 8.41 2.50 -1.52
N ARG A 255 8.65 3.78 -1.71
CA ARG A 255 8.95 4.71 -0.61
C ARG A 255 7.72 4.93 0.27
N HIS A 256 6.54 4.84 -0.32
CA HIS A 256 5.27 4.96 0.39
C HIS A 256 5.06 3.78 1.35
N ASN A 257 5.22 2.53 0.88
CA ASN A 257 5.08 1.34 1.72
C ASN A 257 6.14 1.29 2.83
N ILE A 258 7.38 1.65 2.50
CA ILE A 258 8.45 1.75 3.52
C ILE A 258 8.09 2.76 4.63
N ASN A 259 7.38 3.85 4.30
CA ASN A 259 6.95 4.82 5.33
C ASN A 259 6.02 4.17 6.35
N TYR A 260 5.14 3.27 5.93
CA TYR A 260 4.27 2.50 6.84
C TYR A 260 5.07 1.53 7.71
N TRP A 261 5.96 0.75 7.08
CA TRP A 261 6.76 -0.24 7.81
C TRP A 261 7.78 0.39 8.78
N LYS A 262 8.17 1.64 8.57
CA LYS A 262 8.99 2.41 9.51
C LYS A 262 8.18 3.09 10.62
N ASP A 263 6.90 2.78 10.73
CA ASP A 263 5.98 3.36 11.71
C ASP A 263 5.99 4.90 11.72
N ASN A 264 6.16 5.51 10.55
CA ASN A 264 6.12 6.96 10.41
C ASN A 264 4.69 7.47 10.23
N GLU A 265 4.45 8.70 10.67
CA GLU A 265 3.17 9.37 10.44
C GLU A 265 2.83 9.52 8.96
N TYR A 266 1.54 9.42 8.66
CA TYR A 266 0.97 9.61 7.32
C TYR A 266 -0.48 10.08 7.39
N VAL A 267 -0.84 10.89 6.39
CA VAL A 267 -2.22 11.38 6.20
C VAL A 267 -2.96 10.42 5.27
N ALA A 268 -4.22 10.12 5.59
CA ALA A 268 -5.10 9.37 4.72
C ALA A 268 -6.46 10.06 4.56
N ILE A 269 -6.99 10.10 3.35
CA ILE A 269 -8.30 10.67 3.02
C ILE A 269 -9.11 9.73 2.13
N GLY A 270 -10.42 9.88 2.18
CA GLY A 270 -11.38 8.99 1.54
C GLY A 270 -11.92 7.94 2.52
N THR A 271 -12.99 7.25 2.12
CA THR A 271 -13.63 6.21 2.95
C THR A 271 -12.68 5.05 3.22
N SER A 272 -12.81 4.40 4.37
CA SER A 272 -12.03 3.23 4.81
C SER A 272 -10.50 3.43 4.83
N SER A 273 -10.00 4.62 4.55
CA SER A 273 -8.56 4.87 4.62
C SER A 273 -8.09 5.05 6.05
N SER A 274 -6.96 4.43 6.38
CA SER A 274 -6.32 4.54 7.70
C SER A 274 -5.20 5.56 7.66
N GLY A 275 -5.02 6.34 8.73
CA GLY A 275 -3.95 7.30 8.90
C GLY A 275 -3.34 7.25 10.31
N PHE A 276 -2.18 7.87 10.45
CA PHE A 276 -1.46 7.98 11.73
C PHE A 276 -0.85 9.37 11.88
N ILE A 277 -1.33 10.14 12.85
CA ILE A 277 -0.91 11.53 13.08
C ILE A 277 -0.98 11.86 14.58
N ASP A 278 0.05 12.49 15.14
CA ASP A 278 0.07 12.94 16.54
C ASP A 278 -0.26 11.81 17.55
N ASN A 279 0.33 10.65 17.38
CA ASN A 279 0.04 9.46 18.19
C ASN A 279 -1.44 9.01 18.14
N ILE A 280 -2.18 9.38 17.11
CA ILE A 280 -3.54 8.92 16.86
C ILE A 280 -3.57 8.15 15.55
N ARG A 281 -3.89 6.87 15.63
CA ARG A 281 -4.31 6.08 14.46
C ARG A 281 -5.79 6.31 14.24
N TYR A 282 -6.18 6.48 13.00
CA TYR A 282 -7.59 6.64 12.65
C TYR A 282 -7.95 5.85 11.40
N VAL A 283 -9.19 5.41 11.36
CA VAL A 283 -9.81 4.79 10.18
C VAL A 283 -11.03 5.61 9.80
N ASN A 284 -11.05 6.13 8.59
CA ASN A 284 -12.20 6.86 8.09
C ASN A 284 -13.37 5.90 7.85
N SER A 285 -14.59 6.34 8.16
CA SER A 285 -15.81 5.55 7.95
C SER A 285 -15.89 4.98 6.53
N SER A 286 -16.35 3.74 6.41
CA SER A 286 -16.60 3.08 5.14
C SER A 286 -17.86 3.59 4.42
N SER A 287 -18.70 4.39 5.09
CA SER A 287 -19.96 4.89 4.53
C SER A 287 -19.76 5.91 3.41
N ILE A 288 -19.84 5.46 2.17
CA ILE A 288 -19.80 6.32 0.98
C ILE A 288 -20.99 7.32 1.02
N SER A 289 -22.16 6.88 1.48
CA SER A 289 -23.34 7.74 1.62
C SER A 289 -23.07 8.94 2.54
N ASP A 290 -22.44 8.71 3.71
CA ASP A 290 -22.11 9.79 4.62
C ASP A 290 -21.00 10.67 4.06
N TYR A 291 -20.00 10.06 3.41
CA TYR A 291 -18.90 10.79 2.80
C TYR A 291 -19.38 11.81 1.74
N ILE A 292 -20.30 11.39 0.84
CA ILE A 292 -20.86 12.30 -0.19
C ILE A 292 -21.77 13.39 0.39
N LYS A 293 -22.32 13.20 1.60
CA LYS A 293 -23.04 14.22 2.36
C LYS A 293 -22.14 15.16 3.17
N GLY A 294 -20.81 14.99 3.04
CA GLY A 294 -19.82 15.83 3.72
C GLY A 294 -19.49 15.40 5.15
N LYS A 295 -20.05 14.30 5.66
CA LYS A 295 -19.71 13.76 6.97
C LYS A 295 -18.31 13.10 6.92
N ARG A 296 -17.53 13.26 7.99
CA ARG A 296 -16.15 12.77 8.12
C ARG A 296 -15.99 12.00 9.43
N ASN A 297 -16.86 11.00 9.60
CA ASN A 297 -16.79 10.11 10.75
C ASN A 297 -15.55 9.25 10.64
N LYS A 298 -14.91 8.99 11.77
CA LYS A 298 -13.73 8.13 11.85
C LYS A 298 -13.65 7.45 13.21
N GLU A 299 -13.12 6.25 13.24
CA GLU A 299 -12.68 5.57 14.45
C GLU A 299 -11.26 6.02 14.77
N THR A 300 -10.92 6.15 16.05
CA THR A 300 -9.62 6.61 16.49
C THR A 300 -9.08 5.77 17.63
N GLU A 301 -7.79 5.49 17.58
CA GLU A 301 -7.02 4.85 18.64
C GLU A 301 -5.92 5.82 19.08
N ILE A 302 -5.91 6.18 20.36
CA ILE A 302 -4.81 6.96 20.95
C ILE A 302 -3.68 5.99 21.25
N ILE A 303 -2.54 6.20 20.62
CA ILE A 303 -1.37 5.34 20.79
C ILE A 303 -0.71 5.63 22.14
N THR A 304 -0.76 4.65 23.02
CA THR A 304 -0.04 4.67 24.31
C THR A 304 1.44 4.33 24.08
N LYS A 305 2.28 4.60 25.08
CA LYS A 305 3.70 4.22 25.02
C LYS A 305 3.90 2.71 24.80
N THR A 306 3.02 1.87 25.33
CA THR A 306 3.07 0.42 25.15
C THR A 306 2.68 0.04 23.72
N SER A 307 1.54 0.53 23.23
CA SER A 307 1.12 0.22 21.86
C SER A 307 2.07 0.80 20.80
N ASP A 308 2.73 1.94 21.04
CA ASP A 308 3.76 2.49 20.14
C ASP A 308 4.94 1.54 19.98
N LYS A 309 5.42 0.93 21.10
CA LYS A 309 6.48 -0.09 21.05
C LYS A 309 6.04 -1.32 20.25
N THR A 310 4.82 -1.81 20.51
CA THR A 310 4.24 -2.94 19.78
C THR A 310 4.17 -2.67 18.29
N TYR A 311 3.61 -1.54 17.88
CA TYR A 311 3.54 -1.14 16.47
C TYR A 311 4.92 -0.99 15.84
N TYR A 312 5.86 -0.37 16.55
CA TYR A 312 7.23 -0.20 16.05
C TYR A 312 7.91 -1.55 15.78
N ILE A 313 7.82 -2.51 16.70
CA ILE A 313 8.40 -3.84 16.54
C ILE A 313 7.71 -4.58 15.38
N LEU A 314 6.37 -4.64 15.41
CA LEU A 314 5.55 -5.32 14.40
C LEU A 314 5.83 -4.83 12.98
N THR A 315 5.87 -3.52 12.77
CA THR A 315 6.03 -2.95 11.44
C THR A 315 7.48 -3.03 10.95
N ASN A 316 8.45 -2.72 11.80
CA ASN A 316 9.86 -2.69 11.38
C ASN A 316 10.43 -4.11 11.14
N LEU A 317 9.98 -5.14 11.86
CA LEU A 317 10.41 -6.52 11.60
C LEU A 317 9.83 -7.10 10.30
N ARG A 318 8.82 -6.46 9.68
CA ARG A 318 8.37 -6.80 8.32
C ARG A 318 9.39 -6.41 7.26
N LEU A 319 10.23 -5.41 7.53
CA LEU A 319 11.33 -5.04 6.64
C LEU A 319 12.46 -6.07 6.69
N GLU A 320 13.01 -6.42 5.53
CA GLU A 320 14.21 -7.27 5.40
C GLU A 320 15.38 -6.72 6.23
N GLU A 321 15.47 -5.42 6.35
CA GLU A 321 16.52 -4.76 7.14
C GLU A 321 16.22 -4.75 8.65
N GLY A 322 15.00 -5.05 9.10
CA GLY A 322 14.59 -4.90 10.50
C GLY A 322 14.81 -3.48 11.03
N PHE A 323 15.23 -3.34 12.30
CA PHE A 323 15.49 -2.04 12.90
C PHE A 323 16.80 -2.00 13.69
N LYS A 324 17.30 -0.78 13.96
CA LYS A 324 18.47 -0.57 14.82
C LYS A 324 18.05 -0.52 16.28
N LEU A 325 18.79 -1.20 17.14
CA LEU A 325 18.58 -1.17 18.58
C LEU A 325 18.78 0.25 19.16
N SER A 326 19.73 1.00 18.61
CA SER A 326 19.97 2.41 18.97
C SER A 326 18.79 3.32 18.59
N ASP A 327 18.10 3.06 17.46
CA ASP A 327 16.90 3.83 17.07
C ASP A 327 15.74 3.55 18.03
N TYR A 328 15.54 2.28 18.43
CA TYR A 328 14.57 1.91 19.44
C TYR A 328 14.89 2.58 20.80
N LYS A 329 16.13 2.48 21.24
CA LYS A 329 16.59 3.09 22.49
C LYS A 329 16.37 4.62 22.51
N ARG A 330 16.68 5.28 21.39
CA ARG A 330 16.45 6.73 21.23
C ARG A 330 14.96 7.09 21.26
N LYS A 331 14.09 6.31 20.61
CA LYS A 331 12.65 6.56 20.55
C LYS A 331 11.96 6.32 21.88
N PHE A 332 12.30 5.23 22.58
CA PHE A 332 11.56 4.76 23.75
C PHE A 332 12.28 4.95 25.09
N ASN A 333 13.54 5.41 25.08
CA ASN A 333 14.42 5.49 26.24
C ASN A 333 14.50 4.15 26.99
N GLU A 334 14.59 3.03 26.23
CA GLU A 334 14.61 1.66 26.74
C GLU A 334 15.54 0.82 25.86
N ASP A 335 16.31 -0.06 26.50
CA ASP A 335 17.16 -1.01 25.78
C ASP A 335 16.37 -2.27 25.44
N PHE A 336 16.05 -2.43 24.15
CA PHE A 336 15.24 -3.55 23.67
C PHE A 336 15.91 -4.91 23.88
N TYR A 337 17.22 -4.98 23.60
CA TYR A 337 17.96 -6.22 23.77
C TYR A 337 17.99 -6.67 25.23
N LEU A 338 18.33 -5.77 26.17
CA LEU A 338 18.38 -6.10 27.59
C LEU A 338 17.01 -6.54 28.12
N LYS A 339 15.93 -5.91 27.64
CA LYS A 339 14.57 -6.22 28.08
C LYS A 339 14.06 -7.58 27.59
N LYS A 340 14.48 -8.00 26.41
CA LYS A 340 14.02 -9.24 25.74
C LYS A 340 15.17 -10.23 25.54
N LYS A 341 16.24 -10.11 26.37
CA LYS A 341 17.50 -10.80 26.17
C LYS A 341 17.32 -12.31 25.99
N GLU A 342 16.60 -12.99 26.88
CA GLU A 342 16.42 -14.44 26.84
C GLU A 342 15.75 -14.89 25.50
N VAL A 343 14.70 -14.20 25.09
CA VAL A 343 13.97 -14.53 23.85
C VAL A 343 14.83 -14.22 22.62
N ILE A 344 15.55 -13.09 22.63
CA ILE A 344 16.41 -12.71 21.50
C ILE A 344 17.58 -13.68 21.37
N ASP A 345 18.24 -14.03 22.48
CA ASP A 345 19.39 -14.96 22.49
C ASP A 345 18.96 -16.36 22.00
N ASP A 346 17.79 -16.84 22.44
CA ASP A 346 17.22 -18.10 21.95
C ASP A 346 16.94 -18.05 20.45
N PHE A 347 16.28 -17.02 19.97
CA PHE A 347 16.00 -16.85 18.55
C PHE A 347 17.25 -16.68 17.69
N VAL A 348 18.27 -16.01 18.20
CA VAL A 348 19.57 -15.88 17.50
C VAL A 348 20.29 -17.22 17.45
N LYS A 349 20.30 -17.97 18.57
CA LYS A 349 20.89 -19.32 18.63
C LYS A 349 20.26 -20.28 17.61
N HIS A 350 18.96 -20.16 17.37
CA HIS A 350 18.22 -20.99 16.40
C HIS A 350 18.14 -20.36 14.99
N ASN A 351 18.90 -19.29 14.71
CA ASN A 351 18.91 -18.57 13.45
C ASN A 351 17.54 -18.02 13.01
N VAL A 352 16.61 -17.81 13.94
CA VAL A 352 15.29 -17.18 13.70
C VAL A 352 15.46 -15.67 13.56
N LEU A 353 16.26 -15.08 14.45
CA LEU A 353 16.68 -13.68 14.36
C LEU A 353 18.16 -13.59 13.99
N ILE A 354 18.49 -12.57 13.24
CA ILE A 354 19.87 -12.20 12.93
C ILE A 354 20.13 -10.86 13.61
N MET A 355 21.17 -10.87 14.47
CA MET A 355 21.66 -9.66 15.11
C MET A 355 23.06 -9.33 14.57
N ASP A 356 23.19 -8.17 13.92
CA ASP A 356 24.45 -7.66 13.39
C ASP A 356 24.73 -6.28 14.00
N LYS A 357 25.73 -6.22 14.88
CA LYS A 357 26.12 -5.02 15.63
C LYS A 357 24.94 -4.37 16.35
N ASP A 358 24.38 -3.32 15.72
CA ASP A 358 23.30 -2.49 16.24
C ASP A 358 21.93 -2.82 15.61
N ARG A 359 21.85 -3.89 14.78
CA ARG A 359 20.62 -4.17 14.01
C ARG A 359 20.08 -5.56 14.31
N ILE A 360 18.76 -5.64 14.45
CA ILE A 360 18.01 -6.89 14.61
C ILE A 360 17.01 -7.04 13.47
N ARG A 361 16.93 -8.23 12.88
CA ARG A 361 16.00 -8.58 11.80
C ARG A 361 15.60 -10.03 11.86
N VAL A 362 14.48 -10.38 11.27
CA VAL A 362 14.07 -11.78 11.09
C VAL A 362 14.87 -12.39 9.95
N ALA A 363 15.34 -13.62 10.12
CA ALA A 363 16.01 -14.36 9.06
C ALA A 363 15.03 -14.67 7.92
N THR A 364 15.51 -14.67 6.68
CA THR A 364 14.68 -14.82 5.47
C THR A 364 13.80 -16.07 5.53
N ASP A 365 14.32 -17.18 6.06
CA ASP A 365 13.61 -18.45 6.15
C ASP A 365 12.45 -18.45 7.17
N TYR A 366 12.41 -17.47 8.06
CA TYR A 366 11.39 -17.34 9.10
C TYR A 366 10.40 -16.19 8.87
N ILE A 367 10.53 -15.45 7.78
CA ILE A 367 9.65 -14.30 7.51
C ILE A 367 8.19 -14.72 7.32
N TYR A 368 7.94 -15.93 6.86
CA TYR A 368 6.60 -16.48 6.70
C TYR A 368 5.85 -16.63 8.03
N VAL A 369 6.58 -16.89 9.12
CA VAL A 369 6.02 -17.02 10.48
C VAL A 369 6.28 -15.79 11.35
N LEU A 370 6.50 -14.64 10.73
CA LEU A 370 6.86 -13.37 11.38
C LEU A 370 5.94 -13.02 12.54
N ASP A 371 4.63 -13.14 12.37
CA ASP A 371 3.67 -12.72 13.38
C ASP A 371 3.83 -13.54 14.69
N SER A 372 4.11 -14.83 14.60
CA SER A 372 4.43 -15.69 15.75
C SER A 372 5.73 -15.29 16.46
N ILE A 373 6.73 -14.79 15.72
CA ILE A 373 7.98 -14.28 16.26
C ILE A 373 7.72 -12.97 17.00
N VAL A 374 6.98 -12.06 16.39
CA VAL A 374 6.66 -10.74 16.95
C VAL A 374 5.91 -10.87 18.27
N VAL A 375 4.92 -11.78 18.36
CA VAL A 375 4.15 -12.02 19.59
C VAL A 375 5.04 -12.33 20.79
N LYS A 376 6.18 -13.02 20.60
CA LYS A 376 7.14 -13.31 21.69
C LYS A 376 8.04 -12.13 22.03
N LEU A 377 8.17 -11.17 21.12
CA LEU A 377 9.04 -9.99 21.28
C LEU A 377 8.31 -8.76 21.85
N ILE A 378 6.98 -8.73 21.84
CA ILE A 378 6.16 -7.61 22.38
C ILE A 378 5.75 -7.76 23.84
#